data_e7ae147819258314ef8b592dc5f0af15
#
_entry.id   e7ae147819258314ef8b592dc5f0af15
#
_cell.length_a   1.000
_cell.length_b   1.000
_cell.length_c   1.000
_cell.angle_alpha   90.00
_cell.angle_beta   90.00
_cell.angle_gamma   90.00
#
_symmetry.space_group_name_H-M   'P 1'
#
loop_
_entity.id
_entity.type
_entity.pdbx_description
1 polymer ?
#
loop_
_entity_poly.entity_id
_entity_poly.type
_entity_poly.pdbx_seq_one_letter_code
_entity_poly.pdbx_strand_id
1 'polypeptide(L)'
;MQQTKIYSSINGEMSTGEQVGSLLQDRGLSYGHGLFESMALNSAQVPLLKHHLQRLYQDAPKLGISLGAGSVEACLEPFIAALLADGLETAVIKIIVTAGTGGRGYQSPVPIKPRILCLCVPKPEDIEVQQSEGIRLWRCDYRLPINPALAGVKHLNRLDQVLARNEWQSPEFADGLMLTADNNLIEAVSANIFVNTPAGWVTPSLDNAGVNGVMRKLLLEQIFVELGIPVVSRTISAAELNESKEVFICNSIRGLLPVLAIRGSSHEFSLDLAIGVETKMLQFFLRDNYVGF
;
A
#
# COMPACT_ATOMS: atom_id res chain seq x y z
N MET A 1 20.17 6.16 -23.97
CA MET A 1 19.11 5.94 -23.00
C MET A 1 18.12 4.98 -23.62
N GLN A 2 18.05 3.74 -23.14
CA GLN A 2 16.99 2.82 -23.56
C GLN A 2 15.66 3.38 -23.06
N GLN A 3 14.73 3.62 -23.96
CA GLN A 3 13.39 4.10 -23.62
C GLN A 3 12.70 2.98 -22.83
N THR A 4 12.41 3.21 -21.56
CA THR A 4 11.71 2.22 -20.72
C THR A 4 10.32 1.98 -21.32
N LYS A 5 10.07 0.76 -21.79
CA LYS A 5 8.78 0.39 -22.37
C LYS A 5 7.73 0.43 -21.26
N ILE A 6 6.68 1.25 -21.46
CA ILE A 6 5.55 1.37 -20.53
C ILE A 6 4.44 0.43 -21.01
N TYR A 7 4.05 -0.49 -20.12
CA TYR A 7 2.94 -1.39 -20.35
C TYR A 7 1.69 -0.88 -19.65
N SER A 8 0.60 -0.80 -20.36
CA SER A 8 -0.71 -0.44 -19.82
C SER A 8 -1.83 -1.18 -20.55
N SER A 9 -2.93 -1.40 -19.89
CA SER A 9 -4.15 -1.92 -20.52
C SER A 9 -5.41 -1.24 -19.98
N ILE A 10 -6.45 -1.22 -20.79
CA ILE A 10 -7.78 -0.70 -20.45
C ILE A 10 -8.80 -1.80 -20.73
N ASN A 11 -9.50 -2.28 -19.70
CA ASN A 11 -10.48 -3.38 -19.77
C ASN A 11 -9.94 -4.65 -20.46
N GLY A 12 -8.66 -4.96 -20.21
CA GLY A 12 -7.99 -6.12 -20.79
C GLY A 12 -7.32 -5.90 -22.15
N GLU A 13 -7.60 -4.79 -22.82
CA GLU A 13 -6.95 -4.43 -24.08
C GLU A 13 -5.65 -3.66 -23.84
N MET A 14 -4.54 -4.13 -24.42
CA MET A 14 -3.24 -3.42 -24.31
C MET A 14 -3.35 -2.03 -24.96
N SER A 15 -2.92 -1.01 -24.24
CA SER A 15 -2.99 0.39 -24.69
C SER A 15 -1.69 0.82 -25.37
N THR A 16 -1.81 1.47 -26.53
CA THR A 16 -0.68 2.08 -27.28
C THR A 16 -0.49 3.59 -27.00
N GLY A 17 -1.19 4.14 -26.04
CA GLY A 17 -1.07 5.56 -25.64
C GLY A 17 -2.02 6.54 -26.32
N GLU A 18 -2.79 6.13 -27.34
CA GLU A 18 -3.67 7.04 -28.11
C GLU A 18 -5.11 7.17 -27.57
N GLN A 19 -5.52 6.38 -26.58
CA GLN A 19 -6.91 6.37 -26.08
C GLN A 19 -7.20 7.43 -24.99
N VAL A 20 -6.64 8.61 -25.11
CA VAL A 20 -6.70 9.65 -24.06
C VAL A 20 -8.11 10.26 -23.89
N GLY A 21 -8.88 10.38 -24.96
CA GLY A 21 -10.16 11.12 -24.93
C GLY A 21 -11.22 10.55 -23.98
N SER A 22 -11.29 9.22 -23.80
CA SER A 22 -12.25 8.59 -22.89
C SER A 22 -11.86 8.67 -21.43
N LEU A 23 -10.57 8.90 -21.13
CA LEU A 23 -10.07 9.03 -19.76
C LEU A 23 -10.41 10.39 -19.14
N LEU A 24 -10.55 11.45 -19.96
CA LEU A 24 -10.85 12.79 -19.46
C LEU A 24 -12.24 12.90 -18.79
N GLN A 25 -13.16 12.00 -19.12
CA GLN A 25 -14.49 11.93 -18.50
C GLN A 25 -14.58 10.89 -17.39
N ASP A 26 -13.46 10.25 -17.05
CA ASP A 26 -13.43 9.21 -16.04
C ASP A 26 -13.59 9.80 -14.63
N ARG A 27 -14.49 9.22 -13.85
CA ARG A 27 -14.78 9.65 -12.48
C ARG A 27 -13.60 9.41 -11.52
N GLY A 28 -12.74 8.44 -11.83
CA GLY A 28 -11.47 8.23 -11.11
C GLY A 28 -10.54 9.43 -11.27
N LEU A 29 -10.40 9.96 -12.50
CA LEU A 29 -9.61 11.15 -12.77
C LEU A 29 -10.26 12.42 -12.19
N SER A 30 -11.58 12.58 -12.36
CA SER A 30 -12.27 13.81 -11.97
C SER A 30 -12.51 13.95 -10.47
N TYR A 31 -12.70 12.83 -9.75
CA TYR A 31 -13.15 12.82 -8.36
C TYR A 31 -12.39 11.86 -7.45
N GLY A 32 -11.41 11.12 -7.97
CA GLY A 32 -10.79 10.02 -7.22
C GLY A 32 -11.77 8.87 -6.92
N HIS A 33 -12.86 8.74 -7.69
CA HIS A 33 -13.89 7.73 -7.48
C HIS A 33 -13.42 6.38 -8.00
N GLY A 34 -12.68 5.66 -7.17
CA GLY A 34 -12.09 4.37 -7.49
C GLY A 34 -11.13 3.87 -6.44
N LEU A 35 -10.55 2.71 -6.73
CA LEU A 35 -9.65 1.93 -5.90
C LEU A 35 -8.39 1.59 -6.70
N PHE A 36 -7.34 1.17 -6.00
CA PHE A 36 -6.17 0.62 -6.66
C PHE A 36 -5.48 -0.45 -5.83
N GLU A 37 -4.80 -1.34 -6.53
CA GLU A 37 -3.86 -2.29 -5.94
C GLU A 37 -2.48 -2.07 -6.52
N SER A 38 -1.44 -2.37 -5.71
CA SER A 38 -0.06 -2.42 -6.16
C SER A 38 0.52 -3.74 -5.70
N MET A 39 0.97 -4.55 -6.64
CA MET A 39 1.40 -5.93 -6.44
C MET A 39 2.81 -6.10 -6.98
N ALA A 40 3.67 -6.82 -6.28
CA ALA A 40 4.94 -7.23 -6.84
C ALA A 40 4.71 -8.32 -7.90
N LEU A 41 5.47 -8.28 -8.97
CA LEU A 41 5.75 -9.42 -9.83
C LEU A 41 7.18 -9.83 -9.49
N ASN A 42 7.39 -11.04 -8.99
CA ASN A 42 8.70 -11.56 -8.59
C ASN A 42 8.87 -12.96 -9.17
N SER A 43 9.92 -13.18 -9.96
CA SER A 43 10.20 -14.48 -10.60
C SER A 43 8.96 -15.06 -11.29
N ALA A 44 8.28 -14.23 -12.10
CA ALA A 44 7.07 -14.56 -12.84
C ALA A 44 5.82 -14.89 -11.97
N GLN A 45 5.86 -14.62 -10.65
CA GLN A 45 4.74 -14.84 -9.75
C GLN A 45 4.28 -13.54 -9.12
N VAL A 46 3.00 -13.45 -8.75
CA VAL A 46 2.43 -12.31 -8.03
C VAL A 46 2.11 -12.76 -6.60
N PRO A 47 3.00 -12.44 -5.63
CA PRO A 47 2.77 -12.77 -4.24
C PRO A 47 1.46 -12.16 -3.72
N LEU A 48 0.76 -12.91 -2.88
CA LEU A 48 -0.50 -12.46 -2.25
C LEU A 48 -1.61 -12.02 -3.22
N LEU A 49 -1.58 -12.46 -4.50
CA LEU A 49 -2.59 -12.09 -5.50
C LEU A 49 -4.02 -12.27 -4.98
N LYS A 50 -4.31 -13.43 -4.37
CA LYS A 50 -5.63 -13.73 -3.81
C LYS A 50 -6.07 -12.69 -2.76
N HIS A 51 -5.16 -12.22 -1.90
CA HIS A 51 -5.45 -11.22 -0.87
C HIS A 51 -5.72 -9.83 -1.49
N HIS A 52 -4.97 -9.47 -2.53
CA HIS A 52 -5.20 -8.23 -3.29
C HIS A 52 -6.57 -8.22 -3.96
N LEU A 53 -6.91 -9.29 -4.68
CA LEU A 53 -8.21 -9.42 -5.32
C LEU A 53 -9.34 -9.42 -4.29
N GLN A 54 -9.20 -10.17 -3.20
CA GLN A 54 -10.17 -10.18 -2.12
C GLN A 54 -10.43 -8.78 -1.56
N ARG A 55 -9.38 -7.99 -1.25
CA ARG A 55 -9.54 -6.61 -0.78
C ARG A 55 -10.25 -5.75 -1.81
N LEU A 56 -9.85 -5.82 -3.08
CA LEU A 56 -10.44 -5.04 -4.15
C LEU A 56 -11.95 -5.31 -4.28
N TYR A 57 -12.35 -6.58 -4.30
CA TYR A 57 -13.77 -6.98 -4.38
C TYR A 57 -14.56 -6.63 -3.11
N GLN A 58 -13.94 -6.65 -1.93
CA GLN A 58 -14.57 -6.26 -0.68
C GLN A 58 -14.76 -4.74 -0.55
N ASP A 59 -13.82 -3.96 -1.08
CA ASP A 59 -13.83 -2.51 -0.93
C ASP A 59 -14.60 -1.78 -2.04
N ALA A 60 -14.67 -2.32 -3.25
CA ALA A 60 -15.37 -1.69 -4.37
C ALA A 60 -16.83 -1.34 -4.07
N PRO A 61 -17.63 -2.22 -3.42
CA PRO A 61 -19.01 -1.90 -3.05
C PRO A 61 -19.12 -0.73 -2.06
N LYS A 62 -18.12 -0.49 -1.19
CA LYS A 62 -18.11 0.66 -0.26
C LYS A 62 -18.12 2.00 -1.01
N LEU A 63 -17.59 2.01 -2.24
CA LEU A 63 -17.60 3.16 -3.15
C LEU A 63 -18.74 3.10 -4.17
N GLY A 64 -19.71 2.19 -4.02
CA GLY A 64 -20.81 1.98 -4.95
C GLY A 64 -20.38 1.34 -6.28
N ILE A 65 -19.17 0.79 -6.36
CA ILE A 65 -18.63 0.16 -7.57
C ILE A 65 -18.94 -1.35 -7.50
N SER A 66 -19.77 -1.84 -8.43
CA SER A 66 -20.06 -3.26 -8.55
C SER A 66 -19.12 -3.91 -9.57
N LEU A 67 -18.31 -4.84 -9.11
CA LEU A 67 -17.43 -5.65 -9.96
C LEU A 67 -18.08 -7.02 -10.21
N GLY A 68 -18.13 -7.43 -11.46
CA GLY A 68 -18.52 -8.80 -11.80
C GLY A 68 -17.49 -9.80 -11.27
N ALA A 69 -17.93 -10.99 -10.88
CA ALA A 69 -17.02 -12.05 -10.46
C ALA A 69 -16.00 -12.37 -11.58
N GLY A 70 -14.72 -12.39 -11.26
CA GLY A 70 -13.65 -12.66 -12.22
C GLY A 70 -13.35 -11.53 -13.21
N SER A 71 -14.02 -10.36 -13.10
CA SER A 71 -13.82 -9.25 -14.05
C SER A 71 -12.44 -8.62 -13.98
N VAL A 72 -11.82 -8.60 -12.80
CA VAL A 72 -10.48 -8.08 -12.59
C VAL A 72 -9.44 -9.08 -13.11
N GLU A 73 -9.62 -10.35 -12.80
CA GLU A 73 -8.78 -11.45 -13.26
C GLU A 73 -8.75 -11.52 -14.80
N ALA A 74 -9.91 -11.39 -15.45
CA ALA A 74 -10.02 -11.37 -16.92
C ALA A 74 -9.20 -10.25 -17.58
N CYS A 75 -8.95 -9.14 -16.88
CA CYS A 75 -8.08 -8.05 -17.35
C CYS A 75 -6.61 -8.27 -16.94
N LEU A 76 -6.38 -8.82 -15.77
CA LEU A 76 -5.05 -8.96 -15.18
C LEU A 76 -4.26 -10.11 -15.78
N GLU A 77 -4.88 -11.27 -15.96
CA GLU A 77 -4.21 -12.48 -16.46
C GLU A 77 -3.58 -12.27 -17.85
N PRO A 78 -4.31 -11.75 -18.87
CA PRO A 78 -3.70 -11.46 -20.16
C PRO A 78 -2.62 -10.39 -20.07
N PHE A 79 -2.76 -9.41 -19.16
CA PHE A 79 -1.75 -8.38 -18.95
C PHE A 79 -0.45 -8.99 -18.40
N ILE A 80 -0.52 -9.83 -17.36
CA ILE A 80 0.64 -10.56 -16.83
C ILE A 80 1.27 -11.44 -17.91
N ALA A 81 0.45 -12.20 -18.66
CA ALA A 81 0.94 -13.05 -19.74
C ALA A 81 1.74 -12.25 -20.80
N ALA A 82 1.28 -11.04 -21.13
CA ALA A 82 2.00 -10.16 -22.06
C ALA A 82 3.34 -9.67 -21.49
N LEU A 83 3.41 -9.35 -20.19
CA LEU A 83 4.66 -8.96 -19.53
C LEU A 83 5.68 -10.11 -19.57
N LEU A 84 5.24 -11.32 -19.24
CA LEU A 84 6.09 -12.50 -19.22
C LEU A 84 6.57 -12.90 -20.63
N ALA A 85 5.71 -12.77 -21.64
CA ALA A 85 6.08 -13.00 -23.04
C ALA A 85 7.16 -12.02 -23.52
N ASP A 86 7.21 -10.81 -22.98
CA ASP A 86 8.27 -9.81 -23.23
C ASP A 86 9.51 -10.03 -22.32
N GLY A 87 9.54 -11.09 -21.50
CA GLY A 87 10.66 -11.43 -20.61
C GLY A 87 10.72 -10.62 -19.32
N LEU A 88 9.63 -9.91 -18.95
CA LEU A 88 9.58 -9.12 -17.73
C LEU A 88 9.07 -9.96 -16.56
N GLU A 89 9.99 -10.51 -15.78
CA GLU A 89 9.68 -11.41 -14.65
C GLU A 89 9.66 -10.69 -13.28
N THR A 90 10.15 -9.45 -13.23
CA THR A 90 10.24 -8.66 -11.99
C THR A 90 9.79 -7.23 -12.23
N ALA A 91 8.74 -6.80 -11.53
CA ALA A 91 8.12 -5.49 -11.70
C ALA A 91 7.16 -5.15 -10.55
N VAL A 92 6.53 -3.99 -10.61
CA VAL A 92 5.33 -3.67 -9.84
C VAL A 92 4.15 -3.53 -10.80
N ILE A 93 3.11 -4.32 -10.56
CA ILE A 93 1.84 -4.23 -11.28
C ILE A 93 0.88 -3.39 -10.46
N LYS A 94 0.31 -2.37 -11.08
CA LYS A 94 -0.74 -1.54 -10.49
C LYS A 94 -2.05 -1.77 -11.23
N ILE A 95 -3.09 -2.12 -10.49
CA ILE A 95 -4.46 -2.16 -10.98
C ILE A 95 -5.18 -0.94 -10.44
N ILE A 96 -5.90 -0.23 -11.32
CA ILE A 96 -6.79 0.87 -10.95
C ILE A 96 -8.18 0.50 -11.41
N VAL A 97 -9.14 0.56 -10.49
CA VAL A 97 -10.56 0.37 -10.78
C VAL A 97 -11.28 1.68 -10.51
N THR A 98 -11.90 2.27 -11.52
CA THR A 98 -12.67 3.49 -11.38
C THR A 98 -14.16 3.20 -11.55
N ALA A 99 -15.01 4.15 -11.14
CA ALA A 99 -16.44 4.11 -11.44
C ALA A 99 -16.74 4.38 -12.93
N GLY A 100 -15.73 4.50 -13.79
CA GLY A 100 -15.87 4.76 -15.21
C GLY A 100 -16.40 6.16 -15.51
N THR A 101 -17.13 6.29 -16.61
CA THR A 101 -17.65 7.59 -17.09
C THR A 101 -19.14 7.74 -16.83
N GLY A 102 -19.62 8.99 -16.78
CA GLY A 102 -21.05 9.33 -16.73
C GLY A 102 -21.49 9.91 -15.38
N GLY A 103 -22.78 10.18 -15.29
CA GLY A 103 -23.37 10.94 -14.20
C GLY A 103 -23.23 12.45 -14.40
N ARG A 104 -23.87 13.23 -13.52
CA ARG A 104 -23.79 14.69 -13.54
C ARG A 104 -23.18 15.18 -12.23
N GLY A 105 -22.02 15.84 -12.32
CA GLY A 105 -21.28 16.26 -11.13
C GLY A 105 -20.97 15.04 -10.23
N TYR A 106 -21.30 15.13 -8.94
CA TYR A 106 -21.03 14.06 -8.00
C TYR A 106 -22.02 12.89 -8.08
N GLN A 107 -23.17 13.06 -8.73
CA GLN A 107 -24.13 11.97 -8.91
C GLN A 107 -23.53 10.88 -9.80
N SER A 108 -23.45 9.66 -9.29
CA SER A 108 -22.96 8.51 -10.07
C SER A 108 -23.99 8.07 -11.10
N PRO A 109 -23.56 7.55 -12.26
CA PRO A 109 -24.49 6.92 -13.22
C PRO A 109 -25.08 5.65 -12.62
N VAL A 110 -26.28 5.27 -13.12
CA VAL A 110 -26.93 4.02 -12.76
C VAL A 110 -27.28 3.28 -14.07
N PRO A 111 -26.72 2.10 -14.31
CA PRO A 111 -25.67 1.44 -13.53
C PRO A 111 -24.28 2.09 -13.69
N ILE A 112 -23.42 1.92 -12.68
CA ILE A 112 -22.00 2.20 -12.83
C ILE A 112 -21.40 1.13 -13.76
N LYS A 113 -20.58 1.58 -14.73
CA LYS A 113 -19.77 0.71 -15.60
C LYS A 113 -18.31 0.89 -15.23
N PRO A 114 -17.74 0.03 -14.38
CA PRO A 114 -16.36 0.18 -13.92
C PRO A 114 -15.37 0.15 -15.08
N ARG A 115 -14.27 0.89 -14.93
CA ARG A 115 -13.11 0.78 -15.81
C ARG A 115 -11.97 0.15 -15.01
N ILE A 116 -11.30 -0.82 -15.61
CA ILE A 116 -10.15 -1.51 -15.05
C ILE A 116 -8.93 -1.13 -15.88
N LEU A 117 -7.92 -0.59 -15.23
CA LEU A 117 -6.67 -0.18 -15.84
C LEU A 117 -5.53 -0.97 -15.20
N CYS A 118 -4.66 -1.57 -16.01
CA CYS A 118 -3.44 -2.20 -15.56
C CYS A 118 -2.23 -1.40 -16.04
N LEU A 119 -1.27 -1.23 -15.16
CA LEU A 119 -0.01 -0.52 -15.40
C LEU A 119 1.12 -1.33 -14.79
N CYS A 120 2.26 -1.40 -15.50
CA CYS A 120 3.48 -2.00 -15.00
C CYS A 120 4.57 -0.92 -14.89
N VAL A 121 5.27 -0.91 -13.74
CA VAL A 121 6.40 -0.02 -13.47
C VAL A 121 7.57 -0.83 -12.91
N PRO A 122 8.82 -0.33 -13.01
CA PRO A 122 9.97 -1.00 -12.41
C PRO A 122 9.79 -1.20 -10.90
N LYS A 123 10.30 -2.33 -10.39
CA LYS A 123 10.39 -2.56 -8.95
C LYS A 123 11.55 -1.73 -8.38
N PRO A 124 11.44 -1.16 -7.17
CA PRO A 124 12.55 -0.52 -6.49
C PRO A 124 13.74 -1.49 -6.31
N GLU A 125 14.95 -1.00 -6.53
CA GLU A 125 16.17 -1.84 -6.51
C GLU A 125 16.76 -2.03 -5.11
N ASP A 126 16.42 -1.15 -4.16
CA ASP A 126 17.02 -1.06 -2.82
C ASP A 126 16.29 -1.86 -1.74
N ILE A 127 15.30 -2.69 -2.11
CA ILE A 127 14.44 -3.40 -1.15
C ILE A 127 15.24 -4.33 -0.23
N GLU A 128 16.14 -5.13 -0.77
CA GLU A 128 16.94 -6.08 0.01
C GLU A 128 17.86 -5.38 1.01
N VAL A 129 18.46 -4.26 0.59
CA VAL A 129 19.27 -3.40 1.47
C VAL A 129 18.41 -2.82 2.59
N GLN A 130 17.24 -2.28 2.26
CA GLN A 130 16.31 -1.73 3.25
C GLN A 130 15.80 -2.79 4.22
N GLN A 131 15.58 -4.02 3.78
CA GLN A 131 15.17 -5.14 4.64
C GLN A 131 16.28 -5.57 5.60
N SER A 132 17.53 -5.60 5.14
CA SER A 132 18.67 -6.07 5.92
C SER A 132 19.27 -5.01 6.85
N GLU A 133 19.39 -3.78 6.37
CA GLU A 133 20.02 -2.67 7.07
C GLU A 133 19.04 -1.78 7.84
N GLY A 134 17.73 -1.89 7.52
CA GLY A 134 16.69 -1.04 8.08
C GLY A 134 16.60 0.33 7.40
N ILE A 135 15.60 1.10 7.81
CA ILE A 135 15.26 2.39 7.21
C ILE A 135 15.10 3.48 8.26
N ARG A 136 15.09 4.72 7.79
CA ARG A 136 14.71 5.88 8.61
C ARG A 136 13.39 6.45 8.10
N LEU A 137 12.54 6.92 9.02
CA LEU A 137 11.26 7.56 8.73
C LEU A 137 11.30 9.05 9.05
N TRP A 138 10.64 9.82 8.19
CA TRP A 138 10.29 11.20 8.48
C TRP A 138 8.97 11.23 9.27
N ARG A 139 8.91 11.87 10.43
CA ARG A 139 7.65 12.13 11.11
C ARG A 139 6.97 13.32 10.46
N CYS A 140 5.90 13.05 9.72
CA CYS A 140 5.19 14.07 8.96
C CYS A 140 4.50 15.08 9.88
N ASP A 141 4.56 16.35 9.51
CA ASP A 141 3.77 17.42 10.14
C ASP A 141 2.32 17.38 9.65
N TYR A 142 2.09 16.90 8.41
CA TYR A 142 0.76 16.66 7.87
C TYR A 142 -0.01 15.67 8.74
N ARG A 143 -1.29 15.98 9.00
CA ARG A 143 -2.16 15.14 9.81
C ARG A 143 -3.23 14.48 8.94
N LEU A 144 -3.34 13.15 9.03
CA LEU A 144 -4.40 12.41 8.36
C LEU A 144 -5.77 12.81 8.90
N PRO A 145 -6.71 13.20 8.03
CA PRO A 145 -8.08 13.46 8.45
C PRO A 145 -8.76 12.16 8.90
N ILE A 146 -9.62 12.28 9.89
CA ILE A 146 -10.50 11.21 10.33
C ILE A 146 -11.66 11.09 9.33
N ASN A 147 -11.77 9.95 8.68
CA ASN A 147 -12.85 9.65 7.74
C ASN A 147 -13.28 8.16 7.85
N PRO A 148 -14.17 7.81 8.78
CA PRO A 148 -14.59 6.41 8.96
C PRO A 148 -15.22 5.78 7.72
N ALA A 149 -15.82 6.57 6.82
CA ALA A 149 -16.43 6.05 5.60
C ALA A 149 -15.41 5.52 4.58
N LEU A 150 -14.18 6.02 4.62
CA LEU A 150 -13.09 5.62 3.73
C LEU A 150 -11.96 4.87 4.46
N ALA A 151 -12.05 4.77 5.78
CA ALA A 151 -11.05 4.08 6.60
C ALA A 151 -10.90 2.61 6.18
N GLY A 152 -9.66 2.16 6.09
CA GLY A 152 -9.28 0.83 5.62
C GLY A 152 -9.29 0.67 4.09
N VAL A 153 -9.97 1.52 3.34
CA VAL A 153 -10.13 1.41 1.88
C VAL A 153 -8.91 1.95 1.15
N LYS A 154 -8.39 1.19 0.17
CA LYS A 154 -7.30 1.65 -0.72
C LYS A 154 -7.87 2.42 -1.92
N HIS A 155 -8.49 3.57 -1.65
CA HIS A 155 -9.13 4.44 -2.64
C HIS A 155 -8.13 5.36 -3.38
N LEU A 156 -8.57 6.01 -4.47
CA LEU A 156 -7.71 6.86 -5.31
C LEU A 156 -7.42 8.25 -4.72
N ASN A 157 -8.15 8.70 -3.69
CA ASN A 157 -7.91 9.99 -3.05
C ASN A 157 -6.66 9.87 -2.17
N ARG A 158 -5.47 10.12 -2.74
CA ARG A 158 -4.15 9.99 -2.08
C ARG A 158 -3.42 11.33 -1.95
N LEU A 159 -4.17 12.44 -1.98
CA LEU A 159 -3.56 13.77 -1.84
C LEU A 159 -2.91 13.95 -0.45
N ASP A 160 -3.50 13.36 0.60
CA ASP A 160 -2.93 13.35 1.95
C ASP A 160 -1.51 12.75 1.95
N GLN A 161 -1.33 11.59 1.27
CA GLN A 161 -0.03 10.93 1.15
C GLN A 161 0.95 11.74 0.29
N VAL A 162 0.46 12.42 -0.76
CA VAL A 162 1.29 13.29 -1.61
C VAL A 162 1.78 14.49 -0.81
N LEU A 163 0.91 15.15 -0.04
CA LEU A 163 1.28 16.31 0.78
C LEU A 163 2.28 15.91 1.86
N ALA A 164 2.02 14.82 2.58
CA ALA A 164 2.95 14.29 3.56
C ALA A 164 4.31 13.93 2.94
N ARG A 165 4.33 13.24 1.78
CA ARG A 165 5.58 12.84 1.09
C ARG A 165 6.43 14.04 0.66
N ASN A 166 5.83 15.18 0.38
CA ASN A 166 6.52 16.39 -0.04
C ASN A 166 7.25 17.13 1.09
N GLU A 167 7.08 16.70 2.34
CA GLU A 167 7.73 17.35 3.49
C GLU A 167 9.25 17.10 3.56
N TRP A 168 9.76 16.07 2.89
CA TRP A 168 11.20 15.78 2.89
C TRP A 168 11.73 15.49 1.49
N GLN A 169 12.99 15.87 1.25
CA GLN A 169 13.71 15.62 0.01
C GLN A 169 14.96 14.76 0.23
N SER A 170 15.41 14.64 1.48
CA SER A 170 16.59 13.85 1.80
C SER A 170 16.35 12.37 1.48
N PRO A 171 17.28 11.72 0.75
CA PRO A 171 17.19 10.28 0.46
C PRO A 171 17.42 9.41 1.72
N GLU A 172 17.83 10.02 2.82
CA GLU A 172 18.01 9.36 4.12
C GLU A 172 16.70 8.74 4.63
N PHE A 173 15.55 9.35 4.30
CA PHE A 173 14.23 8.90 4.74
C PHE A 173 13.54 8.09 3.65
N ALA A 174 13.32 6.81 3.90
CA ALA A 174 12.69 5.89 2.95
C ALA A 174 11.16 6.02 2.90
N ASP A 175 10.53 6.51 3.99
CA ASP A 175 9.08 6.70 4.08
C ASP A 175 8.77 7.74 5.18
N GLY A 176 7.50 8.12 5.32
CA GLY A 176 7.05 9.10 6.31
C GLY A 176 6.00 8.53 7.26
N LEU A 177 6.15 8.78 8.56
CA LEU A 177 5.19 8.39 9.59
C LEU A 177 4.05 9.40 9.67
N MET A 178 2.81 8.93 9.51
CA MET A 178 1.61 9.77 9.52
C MET A 178 0.79 9.55 10.79
N LEU A 179 0.30 10.67 11.34
CA LEU A 179 -0.51 10.72 12.55
C LEU A 179 -1.83 11.45 12.28
N THR A 180 -2.82 11.24 13.14
CA THR A 180 -4.03 12.07 13.20
C THR A 180 -3.77 13.41 13.90
N ALA A 181 -4.75 14.32 13.86
CA ALA A 181 -4.71 15.59 14.61
C ALA A 181 -4.54 15.37 16.12
N ASP A 182 -5.04 14.26 16.66
CA ASP A 182 -4.92 13.88 18.07
C ASP A 182 -3.58 13.20 18.40
N ASN A 183 -2.58 13.26 17.49
CA ASN A 183 -1.29 12.62 17.63
C ASN A 183 -1.33 11.09 17.82
N ASN A 184 -2.33 10.42 17.27
CA ASN A 184 -2.35 8.96 17.20
C ASN A 184 -1.67 8.47 15.92
N LEU A 185 -0.86 7.42 16.03
CA LEU A 185 -0.25 6.74 14.89
C LEU A 185 -1.34 6.12 14.00
N ILE A 186 -1.13 6.18 12.69
CA ILE A 186 -1.99 5.48 11.72
C ILE A 186 -1.18 4.54 10.83
N GLU A 187 -0.30 5.09 10.02
CA GLU A 187 0.47 4.34 9.02
C GLU A 187 1.71 5.13 8.56
N ALA A 188 2.55 4.55 7.74
CA ALA A 188 3.49 5.31 6.94
C ALA A 188 2.83 5.75 5.62
N VAL A 189 3.43 6.68 4.88
CA VAL A 189 2.88 7.21 3.63
C VAL A 189 2.54 6.09 2.63
N SER A 190 3.35 5.02 2.59
CA SER A 190 3.15 3.91 1.67
C SER A 190 3.07 2.53 2.33
N ALA A 191 3.01 2.43 3.67
CA ALA A 191 3.07 1.18 4.42
C ALA A 191 2.29 1.24 5.73
N ASN A 192 1.86 0.08 6.26
CA ASN A 192 1.37 -0.01 7.62
C ASN A 192 2.54 -0.11 8.62
N ILE A 193 2.29 0.18 9.88
CA ILE A 193 3.29 0.19 10.94
C ILE A 193 2.94 -0.81 12.05
N PHE A 194 3.95 -1.46 12.59
CA PHE A 194 3.90 -2.28 13.79
C PHE A 194 4.94 -1.80 14.79
N VAL A 195 4.56 -1.76 16.06
CA VAL A 195 5.36 -1.23 17.15
C VAL A 195 5.45 -2.27 18.27
N ASN A 196 6.64 -2.66 18.68
CA ASN A 196 6.87 -3.51 19.84
C ASN A 196 7.03 -2.61 21.08
N THR A 197 5.96 -2.48 21.83
CA THR A 197 5.91 -1.71 23.08
C THR A 197 6.40 -2.59 24.27
N PRO A 198 6.61 -2.03 25.47
CA PRO A 198 6.84 -2.83 26.67
C PRO A 198 5.76 -3.88 26.94
N ALA A 199 4.52 -3.64 26.48
CA ALA A 199 3.36 -4.54 26.63
C ALA A 199 3.23 -5.57 25.47
N GLY A 200 4.09 -5.54 24.46
CA GLY A 200 4.09 -6.40 23.28
C GLY A 200 3.76 -5.67 21.98
N TRP A 201 3.56 -6.45 20.92
CA TRP A 201 3.31 -5.93 19.57
C TRP A 201 1.92 -5.30 19.42
N VAL A 202 1.92 -4.13 18.83
CA VAL A 202 0.69 -3.39 18.50
C VAL A 202 0.77 -2.84 17.07
N THR A 203 -0.37 -2.69 16.43
CA THR A 203 -0.53 -1.96 15.16
C THR A 203 -1.74 -1.03 15.28
N PRO A 204 -1.71 0.15 14.65
CA PRO A 204 -2.84 1.07 14.73
C PRO A 204 -4.16 0.45 14.27
N SER A 205 -5.25 0.74 15.02
CA SER A 205 -6.61 0.52 14.52
C SER A 205 -6.85 1.41 13.29
N LEU A 206 -7.54 0.85 12.31
CA LEU A 206 -7.88 1.52 11.05
C LEU A 206 -9.37 1.86 10.96
N ASP A 207 -10.03 2.07 12.09
CA ASP A 207 -11.47 2.38 12.13
C ASP A 207 -11.79 3.79 11.64
N ASN A 208 -10.81 4.69 11.74
CA ASN A 208 -11.01 6.11 11.47
C ASN A 208 -10.17 6.65 10.30
N ALA A 209 -9.07 6.00 9.96
CA ALA A 209 -8.14 6.43 8.90
C ALA A 209 -7.22 5.28 8.48
N GLY A 210 -6.43 5.49 7.42
CA GLY A 210 -5.42 4.55 6.94
C GLY A 210 -5.96 3.49 5.98
N VAL A 211 -5.08 2.58 5.56
CA VAL A 211 -5.36 1.50 4.59
C VAL A 211 -5.18 0.15 5.26
N ASN A 212 -6.17 -0.74 5.13
CA ASN A 212 -6.04 -2.11 5.59
C ASN A 212 -5.15 -2.92 4.61
N GLY A 213 -3.83 -2.83 4.81
CA GLY A 213 -2.83 -3.43 3.94
C GLY A 213 -2.93 -4.96 3.91
N VAL A 214 -2.72 -5.56 2.72
CA VAL A 214 -2.71 -7.03 2.59
C VAL A 214 -1.58 -7.67 3.41
N MET A 215 -0.40 -7.06 3.45
CA MET A 215 0.69 -7.52 4.30
C MET A 215 0.35 -7.39 5.79
N ARG A 216 -0.25 -6.26 6.22
CA ARG A 216 -0.73 -6.10 7.59
C ARG A 216 -1.73 -7.19 7.96
N LYS A 217 -2.69 -7.47 7.09
CA LYS A 217 -3.70 -8.53 7.30
C LYS A 217 -3.03 -9.90 7.42
N LEU A 218 -2.12 -10.23 6.52
CA LEU A 218 -1.35 -11.48 6.56
C LEU A 218 -0.59 -11.63 7.88
N LEU A 219 0.10 -10.58 8.32
CA LEU A 219 0.81 -10.58 9.60
C LEU A 219 -0.13 -10.87 10.76
N LEU A 220 -1.24 -10.13 10.89
CA LEU A 220 -2.20 -10.25 11.98
C LEU A 220 -2.92 -11.60 12.02
N GLU A 221 -3.34 -12.11 10.86
CA GLU A 221 -4.22 -13.28 10.79
C GLU A 221 -3.44 -14.60 10.70
N GLN A 222 -2.17 -14.56 10.28
CA GLN A 222 -1.39 -15.77 10.03
C GLN A 222 -0.01 -15.73 10.71
N ILE A 223 0.89 -14.84 10.31
CA ILE A 223 2.31 -14.93 10.69
C ILE A 223 2.51 -14.79 12.21
N PHE A 224 1.92 -13.77 12.83
CA PHE A 224 2.00 -13.60 14.28
C PHE A 224 1.36 -14.77 15.05
N VAL A 225 0.27 -15.31 14.52
CA VAL A 225 -0.45 -16.45 15.10
C VAL A 225 0.41 -17.72 15.02
N GLU A 226 0.99 -18.03 13.85
CA GLU A 226 1.80 -19.22 13.63
C GLU A 226 3.10 -19.19 14.46
N LEU A 227 3.68 -18.00 14.67
CA LEU A 227 4.85 -17.82 15.52
C LEU A 227 4.52 -17.74 17.03
N GLY A 228 3.23 -17.74 17.39
CA GLY A 228 2.80 -17.62 18.78
C GLY A 228 3.14 -16.26 19.43
N ILE A 229 3.32 -15.21 18.62
CA ILE A 229 3.64 -13.87 19.10
C ILE A 229 2.34 -13.06 19.24
N PRO A 230 1.98 -12.60 20.45
CA PRO A 230 0.79 -11.78 20.63
C PRO A 230 0.92 -10.42 19.94
N VAL A 231 -0.13 -10.03 19.21
CA VAL A 231 -0.25 -8.70 18.57
C VAL A 231 -1.66 -8.15 18.73
N VAL A 232 -1.77 -6.85 19.01
CA VAL A 232 -3.06 -6.19 19.22
C VAL A 232 -3.24 -5.02 18.25
N SER A 233 -4.41 -4.94 17.61
CA SER A 233 -4.80 -3.75 16.84
C SER A 233 -5.57 -2.79 17.73
N ARG A 234 -4.99 -1.60 18.00
CA ARG A 234 -5.57 -0.56 18.85
C ARG A 234 -5.06 0.83 18.51
N THR A 235 -5.62 1.85 19.11
CA THR A 235 -5.05 3.19 19.07
C THR A 235 -3.68 3.22 19.75
N ILE A 236 -2.72 3.89 19.14
CA ILE A 236 -1.35 4.07 19.63
C ILE A 236 -1.04 5.56 19.61
N SER A 237 -0.70 6.14 20.74
CA SER A 237 -0.28 7.53 20.81
C SER A 237 1.18 7.70 20.36
N ALA A 238 1.52 8.91 19.87
CA ALA A 238 2.91 9.23 19.54
C ALA A 238 3.85 9.12 20.75
N ALA A 239 3.34 9.28 21.98
CA ALA A 239 4.14 9.14 23.21
C ALA A 239 4.56 7.68 23.44
N GLU A 240 3.68 6.71 23.16
CA GLU A 240 4.00 5.28 23.29
C GLU A 240 5.10 4.83 22.33
N LEU A 241 5.27 5.52 21.20
CA LEU A 241 6.33 5.21 20.25
C LEU A 241 7.72 5.42 20.85
N ASN A 242 7.89 6.38 21.78
CA ASN A 242 9.17 6.65 22.43
C ASN A 242 9.64 5.49 23.34
N GLU A 243 8.72 4.64 23.77
CA GLU A 243 9.01 3.47 24.64
C GLU A 243 9.16 2.18 23.84
N SER A 244 9.08 2.25 22.50
CA SER A 244 9.15 1.08 21.65
C SER A 244 10.55 0.46 21.62
N LYS A 245 10.59 -0.88 21.57
CA LYS A 245 11.81 -1.67 21.45
C LYS A 245 12.19 -1.93 20.00
N GLU A 246 11.18 -2.18 19.19
CA GLU A 246 11.30 -2.47 17.77
C GLU A 246 10.13 -1.80 17.03
N VAL A 247 10.40 -1.31 15.83
CA VAL A 247 9.39 -0.79 14.90
C VAL A 247 9.70 -1.32 13.52
N PHE A 248 8.69 -1.75 12.80
CA PHE A 248 8.81 -1.98 11.36
C PHE A 248 7.59 -1.44 10.61
N ILE A 249 7.79 -1.12 9.34
CA ILE A 249 6.70 -0.85 8.41
C ILE A 249 6.59 -1.99 7.40
N CYS A 250 5.40 -2.19 6.83
CA CYS A 250 5.19 -3.28 5.87
C CYS A 250 4.24 -2.93 4.73
N ASN A 251 4.53 -3.44 3.56
CA ASN A 251 3.62 -3.47 2.42
C ASN A 251 3.89 -4.69 1.52
N SER A 252 3.03 -4.93 0.54
CA SER A 252 3.10 -6.09 -0.36
C SER A 252 4.19 -6.03 -1.44
N ILE A 253 4.94 -4.93 -1.53
CA ILE A 253 6.04 -4.78 -2.51
C ILE A 253 7.39 -4.94 -1.83
N ARG A 254 7.56 -4.29 -0.66
CA ARG A 254 8.83 -4.23 0.07
C ARG A 254 8.91 -5.22 1.23
N GLY A 255 7.83 -5.99 1.51
CA GLY A 255 7.77 -6.87 2.67
C GLY A 255 7.81 -6.08 3.99
N LEU A 256 8.64 -6.48 4.92
CA LEU A 256 8.85 -5.85 6.22
C LEU A 256 10.17 -5.07 6.21
N LEU A 257 10.09 -3.79 6.55
CA LEU A 257 11.26 -2.90 6.67
C LEU A 257 11.45 -2.47 8.12
N PRO A 258 12.55 -2.91 8.78
CA PRO A 258 12.87 -2.46 10.14
C PRO A 258 13.13 -0.96 10.17
N VAL A 259 12.64 -0.27 11.19
CA VAL A 259 12.86 1.17 11.38
C VAL A 259 14.00 1.38 12.37
N LEU A 260 15.04 2.11 11.95
CA LEU A 260 16.21 2.45 12.77
C LEU A 260 16.10 3.81 13.42
N ALA A 261 15.39 4.71 12.79
CA ALA A 261 15.23 6.06 13.33
C ALA A 261 13.96 6.73 12.82
N ILE A 262 13.40 7.60 13.63
CA ILE A 262 12.31 8.50 13.25
C ILE A 262 12.76 9.92 13.58
N ARG A 263 12.68 10.84 12.62
CA ARG A 263 13.05 12.26 12.77
C ARG A 263 11.91 13.13 12.26
N GLY A 264 11.73 14.28 12.84
CA GLY A 264 10.73 15.27 12.41
C GLY A 264 11.35 16.62 12.08
N SER A 265 10.53 17.56 11.65
CA SER A 265 10.92 18.95 11.38
C SER A 265 11.38 19.67 12.66
N SER A 266 10.78 19.35 13.81
CA SER A 266 11.27 19.82 15.10
C SER A 266 12.34 18.88 15.64
N HIS A 267 13.47 19.42 16.11
CA HIS A 267 14.52 18.64 16.76
C HIS A 267 14.08 17.97 18.07
N GLU A 268 12.88 18.30 18.55
CA GLU A 268 12.30 17.73 19.78
C GLU A 268 11.86 16.27 19.66
N PHE A 269 11.61 15.78 18.43
CA PHE A 269 11.26 14.37 18.20
C PHE A 269 12.40 13.65 17.49
N SER A 270 13.08 12.81 18.23
CA SER A 270 14.14 11.92 17.72
C SER A 270 14.05 10.57 18.43
N LEU A 271 13.83 9.52 17.67
CA LEU A 271 13.80 8.14 18.15
C LEU A 271 14.85 7.34 17.38
N ASP A 272 15.74 6.68 18.12
CA ASP A 272 16.71 5.72 17.58
C ASP A 272 16.35 4.32 18.03
N LEU A 273 16.42 3.37 17.11
CA LEU A 273 16.03 1.98 17.29
C LEU A 273 17.12 1.05 16.74
N ALA A 274 17.12 -0.18 17.20
CA ALA A 274 17.87 -1.26 16.58
C ALA A 274 16.95 -2.21 15.83
N ILE A 275 17.50 -2.95 14.88
CA ILE A 275 16.76 -4.07 14.27
C ILE A 275 16.60 -5.15 15.31
N GLY A 276 15.36 -5.40 15.71
CA GLY A 276 15.07 -6.35 16.76
C GLY A 276 15.04 -7.80 16.26
N VAL A 277 15.13 -8.71 17.23
CA VAL A 277 15.16 -10.16 16.97
C VAL A 277 13.83 -10.64 16.41
N GLU A 278 12.71 -10.13 16.95
CA GLU A 278 11.39 -10.56 16.50
C GLU A 278 11.07 -10.03 15.10
N THR A 279 11.48 -8.80 14.76
CA THR A 279 11.37 -8.28 13.39
C THR A 279 12.12 -9.15 12.39
N LYS A 280 13.36 -9.60 12.73
CA LYS A 280 14.13 -10.52 11.88
C LYS A 280 13.45 -11.88 11.75
N MET A 281 12.88 -12.39 12.82
CA MET A 281 12.15 -13.66 12.81
C MET A 281 10.91 -13.58 11.90
N LEU A 282 10.15 -12.50 11.96
CA LEU A 282 9.02 -12.24 11.08
C LEU A 282 9.45 -12.14 9.60
N GLN A 283 10.56 -11.45 9.30
CA GLN A 283 11.13 -11.37 7.94
C GLN A 283 11.55 -12.75 7.43
N PHE A 284 12.25 -13.53 8.24
CA PHE A 284 12.68 -14.87 7.89
C PHE A 284 11.49 -15.78 7.61
N PHE A 285 10.50 -15.77 8.50
CA PHE A 285 9.28 -16.57 8.34
C PHE A 285 8.52 -16.19 7.04
N LEU A 286 8.40 -14.89 6.75
CA LEU A 286 7.76 -14.42 5.51
C LEU A 286 8.50 -14.95 4.28
N ARG A 287 9.83 -14.85 4.26
CA ARG A 287 10.67 -15.30 3.14
C ARG A 287 10.59 -16.81 2.89
N ASP A 288 10.59 -17.59 3.97
CA ASP A 288 10.59 -19.05 3.87
C ASP A 288 9.23 -19.64 3.49
N ASN A 289 8.13 -18.97 3.83
CA ASN A 289 6.79 -19.53 3.69
C ASN A 289 5.95 -18.86 2.60
N TYR A 290 6.37 -17.69 2.10
CA TYR A 290 5.61 -16.95 1.08
C TYR A 290 6.50 -16.65 -0.11
N VAL A 291 6.20 -17.29 -1.23
CA VAL A 291 6.97 -17.13 -2.47
C VAL A 291 6.99 -15.66 -2.91
N GLY A 292 8.20 -15.17 -3.19
CA GLY A 292 8.41 -13.82 -3.73
C GLY A 292 8.66 -12.72 -2.67
N PHE A 293 8.93 -13.12 -1.42
CA PHE A 293 9.38 -12.19 -0.37
C PHE A 293 10.77 -12.53 0.13
#